data_3f818e2c581939dfa87fcd28a1a3a381
#
_entry.id   3f818e2c581939dfa87fcd28a1a3a381
#
_cell.length_a   1.000
_cell.length_b   1.000
_cell.length_c   1.000
_cell.angle_alpha   90.00
_cell.angle_beta   90.00
_cell.angle_gamma   90.00
#
_symmetry.space_group_name_H-M   'P 1'
#
loop_
_entity.id
_entity.type
_entity.pdbx_description
1 polymer ?
#
loop_
_entity_poly.entity_id
_entity_poly.type
_entity_poly.pdbx_seq_one_letter_code
_entity_poly.pdbx_strand_id
1 'polypeptide(L)'
;MNNKDLLNLIDITVSFEGFLALNKLNLNLKKGELRAVIGPNGAGKTTFLDVITGKVKPTKGEVIFKGKSLVGRKEHKIARLGVGRKFQSPRIFENLTVKENLEISVTTPKSPLNLINKSIKDEQLNEIDRLMKIVNLAQKVDSKAGSLSHGQKQWLEIAMLVGQKPDLMLVDEPVAGLTDEETDLTADLLKSLSGENTVVVIDHDMEFIRRLDSNVSVLNQ
;
A
#
# COMPACT_ATOMS: atom_id res chain seq x y z
N MET A 1 22.83 8.71 8.75
CA MET A 1 21.41 8.51 8.40
C MET A 1 20.58 9.00 9.57
N ASN A 2 19.67 9.92 9.32
CA ASN A 2 18.78 10.41 10.38
C ASN A 2 17.86 9.27 10.82
N ASN A 3 17.71 9.07 12.12
CA ASN A 3 16.91 8.00 12.73
C ASN A 3 15.39 8.09 12.43
N LYS A 4 14.98 9.00 11.52
CA LYS A 4 13.59 9.27 11.12
C LYS A 4 13.23 8.76 9.71
N ASP A 5 14.24 8.32 8.91
CA ASP A 5 14.00 7.90 7.53
C ASP A 5 13.56 6.44 7.49
N LEU A 6 12.38 6.20 6.90
CA LEU A 6 11.85 4.85 6.72
C LEU A 6 12.36 4.20 5.43
N LEU A 7 12.30 4.95 4.32
CA LEU A 7 12.71 4.50 2.99
C LEU A 7 13.60 5.55 2.34
N ASN A 8 14.72 5.10 1.76
CA ASN A 8 15.61 5.91 0.94
C ASN A 8 15.85 5.21 -0.39
N LEU A 9 15.57 5.90 -1.47
CA LEU A 9 16.00 5.56 -2.82
C LEU A 9 17.17 6.47 -3.19
N ILE A 10 18.29 5.87 -3.61
CA ILE A 10 19.53 6.60 -3.90
C ILE A 10 19.96 6.24 -5.32
N ASP A 11 19.95 7.24 -6.22
CA ASP A 11 20.38 7.15 -7.63
C ASP A 11 19.78 5.95 -8.38
N ILE A 12 18.51 5.64 -8.10
CA ILE A 12 17.82 4.51 -8.72
C ILE A 12 17.70 4.69 -10.22
N THR A 13 18.32 3.77 -10.93
CA THR A 13 18.24 3.70 -12.39
C THR A 13 17.69 2.34 -12.80
N VAL A 14 16.67 2.34 -13.66
CA VAL A 14 16.09 1.15 -14.26
C VAL A 14 16.05 1.31 -15.77
N SER A 15 16.62 0.34 -16.47
CA SER A 15 16.61 0.28 -17.94
C SER A 15 16.00 -1.04 -18.39
N PHE A 16 15.07 -0.97 -19.34
CA PHE A 16 14.50 -2.12 -20.05
C PHE A 16 14.91 -2.03 -21.53
N GLU A 17 15.75 -2.95 -21.98
CA GLU A 17 16.19 -3.03 -23.38
C GLU A 17 16.67 -1.68 -23.97
N GLY A 18 17.36 -0.87 -23.15
CA GLY A 18 17.87 0.44 -23.54
C GLY A 18 16.93 1.61 -23.25
N PHE A 19 15.66 1.38 -22.94
CA PHE A 19 14.73 2.41 -22.48
C PHE A 19 14.92 2.68 -20.98
N LEU A 20 15.22 3.92 -20.62
CA LEU A 20 15.36 4.35 -19.23
C LEU A 20 13.97 4.62 -18.62
N ALA A 21 13.50 3.70 -17.79
CA ALA A 21 12.23 3.88 -17.07
C ALA A 21 12.39 4.73 -15.81
N LEU A 22 13.55 4.66 -15.14
CA LEU A 22 13.95 5.54 -14.04
C LEU A 22 15.41 5.96 -14.26
N ASN A 23 15.72 7.22 -14.05
CA ASN A 23 17.05 7.79 -14.25
C ASN A 23 17.51 8.55 -13.00
N LYS A 24 18.41 7.95 -12.22
CA LYS A 24 18.99 8.52 -10.98
C LYS A 24 17.93 9.08 -10.02
N LEU A 25 16.83 8.35 -9.86
CA LEU A 25 15.75 8.76 -8.95
C LEU A 25 16.25 8.74 -7.51
N ASN A 26 16.06 9.87 -6.83
CA ASN A 26 16.31 10.02 -5.39
C ASN A 26 15.01 10.37 -4.68
N LEU A 27 14.66 9.63 -3.64
CA LEU A 27 13.49 9.88 -2.81
C LEU A 27 13.79 9.47 -1.37
N ASN A 28 13.37 10.30 -0.43
CA ASN A 28 13.39 10.01 0.99
C ASN A 28 11.99 10.07 1.55
N LEU A 29 11.60 9.06 2.36
CA LEU A 29 10.33 9.02 3.08
C LEU A 29 10.60 8.89 4.58
N LYS A 30 9.96 9.75 5.35
CA LYS A 30 9.99 9.68 6.82
C LYS A 30 8.92 8.71 7.32
N LYS A 31 9.15 8.14 8.50
CA LYS A 31 8.15 7.31 9.16
C LYS A 31 6.87 8.13 9.45
N GLY A 32 5.71 7.56 9.15
CA GLY A 32 4.41 8.20 9.35
C GLY A 32 4.01 9.22 8.28
N GLU A 33 4.83 9.41 7.26
CA GLU A 33 4.57 10.37 6.19
C GLU A 33 3.52 9.86 5.20
N LEU A 34 2.62 10.76 4.78
CA LEU A 34 1.78 10.60 3.60
C LEU A 34 2.46 11.33 2.43
N ARG A 35 2.77 10.61 1.37
CA ARG A 35 3.42 11.14 0.17
C ARG A 35 2.63 10.79 -1.07
N ALA A 36 2.23 11.80 -1.82
CA ALA A 36 1.71 11.61 -3.16
C ALA A 36 2.86 11.57 -4.19
N VAL A 37 2.76 10.69 -5.17
CA VAL A 37 3.69 10.60 -6.30
C VAL A 37 2.88 10.74 -7.58
N ILE A 38 3.14 11.80 -8.32
CA ILE A 38 2.45 12.13 -9.57
C ILE A 38 3.42 12.10 -10.76
N GLY A 39 2.87 12.07 -11.96
CA GLY A 39 3.65 12.13 -13.20
C GLY A 39 2.83 11.63 -14.38
N PRO A 40 3.22 11.98 -15.61
CA PRO A 40 2.53 11.53 -16.82
C PRO A 40 2.56 10.01 -16.97
N ASN A 41 1.75 9.47 -17.88
CA ASN A 41 1.85 8.07 -18.26
C ASN A 41 3.23 7.81 -18.87
N GLY A 42 3.85 6.69 -18.47
CA GLY A 42 5.22 6.37 -18.86
C GLY A 42 6.33 6.99 -17.98
N ALA A 43 6.03 7.89 -17.05
CA ALA A 43 7.03 8.50 -16.15
C ALA A 43 7.70 7.54 -15.15
N GLY A 44 7.42 6.24 -15.22
CA GLY A 44 8.06 5.23 -14.36
C GLY A 44 7.36 5.00 -13.03
N LYS A 45 6.13 5.50 -12.80
CA LYS A 45 5.40 5.34 -11.52
C LYS A 45 5.26 3.88 -11.09
N THR A 46 4.83 3.01 -11.99
CA THR A 46 4.73 1.57 -11.71
C THR A 46 6.10 0.94 -11.46
N THR A 47 7.11 1.33 -12.25
CA THR A 47 8.50 0.87 -12.08
C THR A 47 9.06 1.28 -10.72
N PHE A 48 8.75 2.49 -10.26
CA PHE A 48 9.10 2.98 -8.93
C PHE A 48 8.53 2.05 -7.82
N LEU A 49 7.25 1.70 -7.89
CA LEU A 49 6.65 0.76 -6.92
C LEU A 49 7.24 -0.65 -7.05
N ASP A 50 7.48 -1.11 -8.28
CA ASP A 50 8.03 -2.43 -8.56
C ASP A 50 9.48 -2.57 -8.03
N VAL A 51 10.26 -1.49 -8.03
CA VAL A 51 11.59 -1.44 -7.42
C VAL A 51 11.51 -1.56 -5.89
N ILE A 52 10.60 -0.83 -5.24
CA ILE A 52 10.44 -0.87 -3.78
C ILE A 52 9.96 -2.26 -3.33
N THR A 53 9.07 -2.89 -4.09
CA THR A 53 8.54 -4.22 -3.76
C THR A 53 9.48 -5.36 -4.14
N GLY A 54 10.57 -5.08 -4.90
CA GLY A 54 11.54 -6.08 -5.35
C GLY A 54 11.11 -6.89 -6.57
N LYS A 55 10.00 -6.52 -7.21
CA LYS A 55 9.53 -7.11 -8.48
C LYS A 55 10.47 -6.74 -9.63
N VAL A 56 11.01 -5.52 -9.60
CA VAL A 56 12.04 -5.05 -10.54
C VAL A 56 13.32 -4.76 -9.76
N LYS A 57 14.43 -5.34 -10.22
CA LYS A 57 15.75 -5.03 -9.68
C LYS A 57 16.31 -3.79 -10.41
N PRO A 58 16.72 -2.73 -9.68
CA PRO A 58 17.35 -1.59 -10.32
C PRO A 58 18.68 -1.97 -10.98
N THR A 59 18.98 -1.33 -12.11
CA THR A 59 20.26 -1.47 -12.83
C THR A 59 21.40 -0.83 -12.05
N LYS A 60 21.11 0.31 -11.39
CA LYS A 60 22.03 1.05 -10.51
C LYS A 60 21.25 1.66 -9.34
N GLY A 61 21.98 2.01 -8.28
CA GLY A 61 21.42 2.67 -7.11
C GLY A 61 21.06 1.70 -5.98
N GLU A 62 20.57 2.25 -4.88
CA GLU A 62 20.24 1.52 -3.66
C GLU A 62 18.83 1.84 -3.16
N VAL A 63 18.12 0.83 -2.68
CA VAL A 63 16.84 0.96 -1.97
C VAL A 63 17.05 0.52 -0.53
N ILE A 64 16.95 1.45 0.40
CA ILE A 64 17.20 1.19 1.83
C ILE A 64 15.88 1.39 2.59
N PHE A 65 15.41 0.33 3.25
CA PHE A 65 14.21 0.34 4.07
C PHE A 65 14.57 -0.05 5.51
N LYS A 66 14.26 0.81 6.48
CA LYS A 66 14.66 0.62 7.89
C LYS A 66 16.14 0.29 8.04
N GLY A 67 17.00 0.98 7.30
CA GLY A 67 18.45 0.75 7.30
C GLY A 67 18.94 -0.54 6.63
N LYS A 68 18.05 -1.29 5.95
CA LYS A 68 18.39 -2.55 5.27
C LYS A 68 18.17 -2.41 3.76
N SER A 69 19.17 -2.83 2.97
CA SER A 69 19.02 -2.87 1.51
C SER A 69 17.91 -3.85 1.09
N LEU A 70 17.04 -3.41 0.18
CA LEU A 70 16.01 -4.23 -0.44
C LEU A 70 16.47 -4.82 -1.78
N VAL A 71 17.54 -4.30 -2.39
CA VAL A 71 18.01 -4.71 -3.72
C VAL A 71 18.33 -6.21 -3.75
N GLY A 72 17.72 -6.92 -4.70
CA GLY A 72 17.90 -8.36 -4.87
C GLY A 72 17.15 -9.24 -3.87
N ARG A 73 16.34 -8.66 -2.98
CA ARG A 73 15.44 -9.45 -2.12
C ARG A 73 14.21 -9.88 -2.90
N LYS A 74 13.69 -11.06 -2.59
CA LYS A 74 12.41 -11.56 -3.12
C LYS A 74 11.24 -10.79 -2.52
N GLU A 75 10.17 -10.54 -3.28
CA GLU A 75 8.97 -9.79 -2.88
C GLU A 75 8.41 -10.22 -1.52
N HIS A 76 8.24 -11.54 -1.28
CA HIS A 76 7.71 -12.05 -0.01
C HIS A 76 8.62 -11.74 1.20
N LYS A 77 9.94 -11.57 1.00
CA LYS A 77 10.87 -11.16 2.06
C LYS A 77 10.73 -9.68 2.36
N ILE A 78 10.49 -8.87 1.31
CA ILE A 78 10.25 -7.43 1.45
C ILE A 78 8.91 -7.18 2.14
N ALA A 79 7.85 -7.92 1.77
CA ALA A 79 6.55 -7.84 2.44
C ALA A 79 6.67 -8.17 3.94
N ARG A 80 7.45 -9.19 4.32
CA ARG A 80 7.71 -9.54 5.74
C ARG A 80 8.51 -8.48 6.49
N LEU A 81 9.24 -7.61 5.82
CA LEU A 81 9.92 -6.47 6.45
C LEU A 81 8.95 -5.33 6.77
N GLY A 82 7.72 -5.37 6.26
CA GLY A 82 6.68 -4.38 6.51
C GLY A 82 6.37 -3.46 5.31
N VAL A 83 6.68 -3.88 4.09
CA VAL A 83 6.25 -3.18 2.87
C VAL A 83 5.01 -3.87 2.33
N GLY A 84 3.89 -3.16 2.29
CA GLY A 84 2.64 -3.62 1.70
C GLY A 84 2.28 -2.84 0.45
N ARG A 85 1.61 -3.48 -0.51
CA ARG A 85 1.15 -2.84 -1.75
C ARG A 85 -0.30 -3.20 -2.03
N LYS A 86 -1.12 -2.17 -2.27
CA LYS A 86 -2.42 -2.28 -2.93
C LYS A 86 -2.20 -2.18 -4.44
N PHE A 87 -2.79 -3.10 -5.18
CA PHE A 87 -2.74 -3.10 -6.64
C PHE A 87 -3.91 -2.33 -7.24
N GLN A 88 -3.86 -2.01 -8.54
CA GLN A 88 -4.92 -1.29 -9.25
C GLN A 88 -6.27 -2.02 -9.20
N SER A 89 -6.28 -3.34 -9.39
CA SER A 89 -7.51 -4.15 -9.27
C SER A 89 -7.61 -4.73 -7.86
N PRO A 90 -8.77 -4.62 -7.18
CA PRO A 90 -8.97 -5.16 -5.85
C PRO A 90 -8.68 -6.65 -5.76
N ARG A 91 -7.82 -7.04 -4.83
CA ARG A 91 -7.45 -8.44 -4.57
C ARG A 91 -8.11 -8.91 -3.28
N ILE A 92 -9.40 -9.20 -3.38
CA ILE A 92 -10.23 -9.71 -2.29
C ILE A 92 -10.73 -11.12 -2.59
N PHE A 93 -11.12 -11.86 -1.58
CA PHE A 93 -11.74 -13.17 -1.72
C PHE A 93 -13.26 -12.98 -1.87
N GLU A 94 -13.74 -12.88 -3.11
CA GLU A 94 -15.13 -12.51 -3.43
C GLU A 94 -16.18 -13.48 -2.86
N ASN A 95 -15.86 -14.75 -2.73
CA ASN A 95 -16.75 -15.78 -2.18
C ASN A 95 -16.80 -15.80 -0.65
N LEU A 96 -15.90 -15.09 0.01
CA LEU A 96 -15.86 -14.94 1.45
C LEU A 96 -16.60 -13.67 1.88
N THR A 97 -17.03 -13.62 3.13
CA THR A 97 -17.61 -12.43 3.74
C THR A 97 -16.57 -11.33 3.95
N VAL A 98 -17.02 -10.10 4.20
CA VAL A 98 -16.14 -8.98 4.60
C VAL A 98 -15.31 -9.36 5.81
N LYS A 99 -15.96 -9.95 6.83
CA LYS A 99 -15.30 -10.40 8.05
C LYS A 99 -14.21 -11.44 7.77
N GLU A 100 -14.52 -12.48 6.99
CA GLU A 100 -13.56 -13.54 6.66
C GLU A 100 -12.36 -13.02 5.88
N ASN A 101 -12.55 -12.04 4.97
CA ASN A 101 -11.46 -11.36 4.29
C ASN A 101 -10.51 -10.66 5.28
N LEU A 102 -11.07 -9.94 6.26
CA LEU A 102 -10.31 -9.26 7.31
C LEU A 102 -9.62 -10.27 8.24
N GLU A 103 -10.31 -11.35 8.61
CA GLU A 103 -9.74 -12.43 9.43
C GLU A 103 -8.46 -13.01 8.80
N ILE A 104 -8.47 -13.26 7.48
CA ILE A 104 -7.28 -13.72 6.75
C ILE A 104 -6.14 -12.71 6.89
N SER A 105 -6.44 -11.41 6.77
CA SER A 105 -5.41 -10.37 6.81
C SER A 105 -4.74 -10.21 8.18
N VAL A 106 -5.53 -10.26 9.26
CA VAL A 106 -5.03 -10.08 10.64
C VAL A 106 -4.43 -11.36 11.23
N THR A 107 -4.81 -12.53 10.69
CA THR A 107 -4.33 -13.83 11.20
C THR A 107 -3.13 -14.37 10.45
N THR A 108 -2.72 -13.75 9.34
CA THR A 108 -1.60 -14.23 8.51
C THR A 108 -0.35 -14.42 9.39
N PRO A 109 0.08 -15.66 9.63
CA PRO A 109 1.19 -15.91 10.55
C PRO A 109 2.51 -15.48 9.90
N LYS A 110 3.35 -14.78 10.65
CA LYS A 110 4.72 -14.44 10.26
C LYS A 110 5.59 -15.71 10.09
N SER A 111 5.09 -16.90 10.52
CA SER A 111 5.77 -18.20 10.41
C SER A 111 4.76 -19.30 10.08
N PRO A 112 5.09 -20.24 9.14
CA PRO A 112 4.22 -21.36 8.77
C PRO A 112 3.94 -22.33 9.91
N LEU A 113 4.78 -22.41 10.95
CA LEU A 113 4.59 -23.25 12.13
C LEU A 113 3.38 -22.82 13.00
N ASN A 114 2.88 -21.61 12.79
CA ASN A 114 1.75 -21.06 13.54
C ASN A 114 0.37 -21.29 12.88
N LEU A 115 0.29 -22.08 11.82
CA LEU A 115 -0.95 -22.37 11.08
C LEU A 115 -1.84 -23.44 11.74
N ILE A 116 -1.26 -24.24 12.66
CA ILE A 116 -1.97 -25.36 13.30
C ILE A 116 -2.56 -24.86 14.62
N ASN A 117 -3.88 -24.80 14.73
CA ASN A 117 -4.66 -24.41 15.91
C ASN A 117 -4.73 -22.89 16.21
N LYS A 118 -5.51 -22.13 15.44
CA LYS A 118 -5.85 -20.75 15.82
C LYS A 118 -7.35 -20.54 15.93
N SER A 119 -7.83 -20.50 17.18
CA SER A 119 -8.95 -19.63 17.50
C SER A 119 -8.49 -18.17 17.35
N ILE A 120 -9.31 -17.33 16.70
CA ILE A 120 -9.07 -15.89 16.60
C ILE A 120 -9.03 -15.35 18.03
N LYS A 121 -7.98 -14.60 18.37
CA LYS A 121 -7.82 -13.97 19.68
C LYS A 121 -8.68 -12.73 19.79
N ASP A 122 -9.07 -12.33 20.98
CA ASP A 122 -9.87 -11.10 21.23
C ASP A 122 -9.19 -9.85 20.65
N GLU A 123 -7.86 -9.76 20.69
CA GLU A 123 -7.11 -8.66 20.08
C GLU A 123 -7.31 -8.59 18.54
N GLN A 124 -7.45 -9.74 17.89
CA GLN A 124 -7.68 -9.81 16.44
C GLN A 124 -9.13 -9.45 16.09
N LEU A 125 -10.10 -9.86 16.92
CA LEU A 125 -11.50 -9.47 16.78
C LEU A 125 -11.64 -7.94 16.93
N ASN A 126 -11.03 -7.35 17.94
CA ASN A 126 -11.03 -5.91 18.15
C ASN A 126 -10.40 -5.16 16.96
N GLU A 127 -9.34 -5.72 16.38
CA GLU A 127 -8.71 -5.12 15.19
C GLU A 127 -9.61 -5.22 13.95
N ILE A 128 -10.30 -6.34 13.75
CA ILE A 128 -11.29 -6.51 12.67
C ILE A 128 -12.41 -5.47 12.81
N ASP A 129 -12.95 -5.30 14.03
CA ASP A 129 -14.00 -4.31 14.30
C ASP A 129 -13.51 -2.87 14.03
N ARG A 130 -12.26 -2.56 14.42
CA ARG A 130 -11.62 -1.27 14.12
C ARG A 130 -11.51 -1.06 12.61
N LEU A 131 -11.02 -2.05 11.88
CA LEU A 131 -10.86 -1.98 10.43
C LEU A 131 -12.20 -1.79 9.72
N MET A 132 -13.24 -2.54 10.11
CA MET A 132 -14.59 -2.39 9.53
C MET A 132 -15.16 -0.98 9.72
N LYS A 133 -14.91 -0.37 10.89
CA LYS A 133 -15.34 1.01 11.18
C LYS A 133 -14.60 2.03 10.32
N ILE A 134 -13.26 1.89 10.21
CA ILE A 134 -12.41 2.79 9.42
C ILE A 134 -12.85 2.83 7.95
N VAL A 135 -13.21 1.67 7.38
CA VAL A 135 -13.64 1.59 5.96
C VAL A 135 -15.17 1.63 5.79
N ASN A 136 -15.91 1.98 6.82
CA ASN A 136 -17.38 2.10 6.78
C ASN A 136 -18.11 0.85 6.25
N LEU A 137 -17.63 -0.35 6.59
CA LEU A 137 -18.20 -1.62 6.17
C LEU A 137 -18.83 -2.43 7.34
N ALA A 138 -18.98 -1.83 8.51
CA ALA A 138 -19.50 -2.51 9.70
C ALA A 138 -20.91 -3.12 9.50
N GLN A 139 -21.78 -2.47 8.71
CA GLN A 139 -23.12 -2.99 8.42
C GLN A 139 -23.13 -4.11 7.36
N LYS A 140 -21.98 -4.39 6.73
CA LYS A 140 -21.83 -5.41 5.69
C LYS A 140 -20.93 -6.56 6.11
N VAL A 141 -20.73 -6.72 7.41
CA VAL A 141 -19.81 -7.70 8.02
C VAL A 141 -20.00 -9.11 7.48
N ASP A 142 -21.25 -9.57 7.36
CA ASP A 142 -21.61 -10.91 6.89
C ASP A 142 -21.94 -10.97 5.39
N SER A 143 -21.85 -9.83 4.68
CA SER A 143 -22.07 -9.79 3.24
C SER A 143 -20.88 -10.42 2.51
N LYS A 144 -21.14 -11.15 1.42
CA LYS A 144 -20.07 -11.63 0.54
C LYS A 144 -19.34 -10.44 -0.09
N ALA A 145 -18.02 -10.47 -0.08
CA ALA A 145 -17.20 -9.39 -0.62
C ALA A 145 -17.45 -9.17 -2.13
N GLY A 146 -17.83 -10.21 -2.87
CA GLY A 146 -18.22 -10.10 -4.28
C GLY A 146 -19.44 -9.21 -4.54
N SER A 147 -20.35 -9.05 -3.55
CA SER A 147 -21.55 -8.20 -3.65
C SER A 147 -21.31 -6.72 -3.33
N LEU A 148 -20.11 -6.35 -2.92
CA LEU A 148 -19.75 -4.97 -2.62
C LEU A 148 -19.66 -4.13 -3.91
N SER A 149 -19.92 -2.80 -3.80
CA SER A 149 -19.60 -1.87 -4.88
C SER A 149 -18.10 -1.85 -5.17
N HIS A 150 -17.71 -1.26 -6.30
CA HIS A 150 -16.30 -1.15 -6.67
C HIS A 150 -15.51 -0.41 -5.59
N GLY A 151 -15.99 0.74 -5.13
CA GLY A 151 -15.35 1.51 -4.05
C GLY A 151 -15.26 0.73 -2.74
N GLN A 152 -16.33 0.03 -2.35
CA GLN A 152 -16.32 -0.80 -1.16
C GLN A 152 -15.31 -1.96 -1.24
N LYS A 153 -15.12 -2.56 -2.42
CA LYS A 153 -14.06 -3.56 -2.65
C LYS A 153 -12.67 -2.95 -2.48
N GLN A 154 -12.47 -1.73 -2.97
CA GLN A 154 -11.22 -0.99 -2.80
C GLN A 154 -10.93 -0.71 -1.31
N TRP A 155 -11.93 -0.26 -0.56
CA TRP A 155 -11.79 -0.01 0.88
C TRP A 155 -11.53 -1.28 1.68
N LEU A 156 -12.20 -2.39 1.33
CA LEU A 156 -11.93 -3.69 1.94
C LEU A 156 -10.47 -4.11 1.70
N GLU A 157 -9.94 -3.95 0.48
CA GLU A 157 -8.53 -4.25 0.20
C GLU A 157 -7.57 -3.38 1.00
N ILE A 158 -7.86 -2.07 1.14
CA ILE A 158 -7.07 -1.18 1.99
C ILE A 158 -7.12 -1.66 3.45
N ALA A 159 -8.30 -2.01 3.97
CA ALA A 159 -8.45 -2.54 5.32
C ALA A 159 -7.66 -3.85 5.52
N MET A 160 -7.71 -4.76 4.54
CA MET A 160 -6.90 -6.00 4.57
C MET A 160 -5.40 -5.70 4.58
N LEU A 161 -4.97 -4.68 3.85
CA LEU A 161 -3.57 -4.25 3.84
C LEU A 161 -3.18 -3.67 5.21
N VAL A 162 -3.99 -2.81 5.81
CA VAL A 162 -3.77 -2.24 7.16
C VAL A 162 -3.73 -3.35 8.21
N GLY A 163 -4.62 -4.35 8.11
CA GLY A 163 -4.66 -5.52 9.01
C GLY A 163 -3.35 -6.31 9.07
N GLN A 164 -2.55 -6.28 8.02
CA GLN A 164 -1.20 -6.87 8.00
C GLN A 164 -0.16 -6.04 8.76
N LYS A 165 -0.52 -4.85 9.24
CA LYS A 165 0.34 -3.90 9.98
C LYS A 165 1.64 -3.59 9.25
N PRO A 166 1.58 -3.09 8.00
CA PRO A 166 2.77 -2.67 7.28
C PRO A 166 3.31 -1.36 7.83
N ASP A 167 4.63 -1.17 7.78
CA ASP A 167 5.25 0.14 8.09
C ASP A 167 5.18 1.09 6.90
N LEU A 168 5.17 0.55 5.67
CA LEU A 168 5.06 1.27 4.41
C LEU A 168 3.92 0.68 3.59
N MET A 169 2.95 1.50 3.22
CA MET A 169 1.86 1.18 2.33
C MET A 169 2.08 1.86 0.98
N LEU A 170 2.07 1.09 -0.08
CA LEU A 170 2.14 1.56 -1.46
C LEU A 170 0.75 1.39 -2.09
N VAL A 171 0.11 2.50 -2.42
CA VAL A 171 -1.28 2.53 -2.90
C VAL A 171 -1.29 3.09 -4.32
N ASP A 172 -1.67 2.24 -5.27
CA ASP A 172 -1.63 2.52 -6.70
C ASP A 172 -3.04 2.79 -7.21
N GLU A 173 -3.29 4.02 -7.69
CA GLU A 173 -4.55 4.52 -8.25
C GLU A 173 -5.79 4.13 -7.39
N PRO A 174 -5.85 4.56 -6.11
CA PRO A 174 -6.90 4.13 -5.19
C PRO A 174 -8.30 4.64 -5.53
N VAL A 175 -8.40 5.67 -6.37
CA VAL A 175 -9.70 6.30 -6.70
C VAL A 175 -10.17 6.04 -8.12
N ALA A 176 -9.46 5.19 -8.87
CA ALA A 176 -9.85 4.85 -10.23
C ALA A 176 -11.27 4.25 -10.28
N GLY A 177 -12.18 4.91 -11.03
CA GLY A 177 -13.56 4.45 -11.19
C GLY A 177 -14.48 4.68 -9.98
N LEU A 178 -14.06 5.49 -9.02
CA LEU A 178 -14.89 5.92 -7.90
C LEU A 178 -15.74 7.15 -8.24
N THR A 179 -16.82 7.33 -7.51
CA THR A 179 -17.59 8.58 -7.49
C THR A 179 -16.82 9.65 -6.71
N ASP A 180 -17.23 10.93 -6.84
CA ASP A 180 -16.62 12.03 -6.10
C ASP A 180 -16.75 11.82 -4.58
N GLU A 181 -17.89 11.35 -4.10
CA GLU A 181 -18.11 11.04 -2.68
C GLU A 181 -17.19 9.90 -2.20
N GLU A 182 -17.06 8.82 -2.98
CA GLU A 182 -16.15 7.71 -2.67
C GLU A 182 -14.70 8.15 -2.70
N THR A 183 -14.34 9.09 -3.59
CA THR A 183 -13.00 9.69 -3.68
C THR A 183 -12.68 10.50 -2.43
N ASP A 184 -13.64 11.29 -1.93
CA ASP A 184 -13.49 12.05 -0.68
C ASP A 184 -13.26 11.14 0.52
N LEU A 185 -14.10 10.12 0.65
CA LEU A 185 -13.98 9.13 1.72
C LEU A 185 -12.64 8.38 1.65
N THR A 186 -12.15 8.10 0.43
CA THR A 186 -10.84 7.46 0.24
C THR A 186 -9.70 8.38 0.66
N ALA A 187 -9.78 9.69 0.36
CA ALA A 187 -8.79 10.65 0.80
C ALA A 187 -8.73 10.73 2.32
N ASP A 188 -9.87 10.82 2.98
CA ASP A 188 -9.96 10.89 4.44
C ASP A 188 -9.47 9.59 5.10
N LEU A 189 -9.79 8.44 4.52
CA LEU A 189 -9.26 7.14 4.96
C LEU A 189 -7.73 7.14 4.92
N LEU A 190 -7.11 7.50 3.79
CA LEU A 190 -5.65 7.48 3.63
C LEU A 190 -4.96 8.48 4.55
N LYS A 191 -5.56 9.66 4.77
CA LYS A 191 -5.07 10.62 5.78
C LYS A 191 -5.11 10.03 7.19
N SER A 192 -6.20 9.36 7.56
CA SER A 192 -6.34 8.76 8.90
C SER A 192 -5.32 7.67 9.18
N LEU A 193 -4.82 7.00 8.14
CA LEU A 193 -3.80 5.97 8.24
C LEU A 193 -2.38 6.55 8.36
N SER A 194 -2.16 7.81 7.96
CA SER A 194 -0.87 8.47 8.12
C SER A 194 -0.56 8.71 9.60
N GLY A 195 0.74 8.78 9.93
CA GLY A 195 1.19 8.87 11.33
C GLY A 195 1.50 7.49 11.91
N GLU A 196 0.54 6.57 11.92
CA GLU A 196 0.79 5.16 12.29
C GLU A 196 1.53 4.42 11.16
N ASN A 197 1.07 4.59 9.92
CA ASN A 197 1.68 4.01 8.73
C ASN A 197 2.36 5.11 7.88
N THR A 198 3.39 4.75 7.15
CA THR A 198 3.90 5.58 6.05
C THR A 198 3.14 5.18 4.79
N VAL A 199 2.54 6.14 4.10
CA VAL A 199 1.69 5.89 2.94
C VAL A 199 2.24 6.61 1.73
N VAL A 200 2.45 5.87 0.64
CA VAL A 200 2.77 6.41 -0.68
C VAL A 200 1.56 6.17 -1.58
N VAL A 201 1.02 7.23 -2.13
CA VAL A 201 -0.11 7.18 -3.04
C VAL A 201 0.36 7.59 -4.43
N ILE A 202 0.10 6.77 -5.42
CA ILE A 202 0.25 7.13 -6.82
C ILE A 202 -1.14 7.36 -7.40
N ASP A 203 -1.37 8.54 -7.95
CA ASP A 203 -2.58 8.82 -8.69
C ASP A 203 -2.32 9.92 -9.73
N HIS A 204 -3.21 10.04 -10.70
CA HIS A 204 -3.20 11.09 -11.72
C HIS A 204 -4.36 12.08 -11.54
N ASP A 205 -5.28 11.82 -10.61
CA ASP A 205 -6.36 12.73 -10.25
C ASP A 205 -5.85 13.85 -9.35
N MET A 206 -5.75 15.05 -9.93
CA MET A 206 -5.20 16.22 -9.22
C MET A 206 -6.12 16.77 -8.14
N GLU A 207 -7.43 16.54 -8.23
CA GLU A 207 -8.37 16.91 -7.17
C GLU A 207 -8.17 16.02 -5.94
N PHE A 208 -8.12 14.72 -6.16
CA PHE A 208 -7.79 13.76 -5.12
C PHE A 208 -6.44 14.04 -4.46
N ILE A 209 -5.39 14.32 -5.25
CA ILE A 209 -4.05 14.65 -4.72
C ILE A 209 -4.10 15.92 -3.84
N ARG A 210 -4.84 16.95 -4.25
CA ARG A 210 -5.02 18.16 -3.42
C ARG A 210 -5.76 17.85 -2.12
N ARG A 211 -6.77 16.98 -2.17
CA ARG A 211 -7.53 16.56 -0.98
C ARG A 211 -6.70 15.76 0.01
N LEU A 212 -5.69 15.02 -0.45
CA LEU A 212 -4.74 14.33 0.44
C LEU A 212 -3.94 15.28 1.32
N ASP A 213 -3.78 16.57 0.93
CA ASP A 213 -3.02 17.58 1.67
C ASP A 213 -1.65 17.06 2.14
N SER A 214 -0.93 16.44 1.23
CA SER A 214 0.31 15.72 1.49
C SER A 214 1.49 16.31 0.71
N ASN A 215 2.71 15.93 1.10
CA ASN A 215 3.88 16.21 0.28
C ASN A 215 3.73 15.53 -1.09
N VAL A 216 4.10 16.24 -2.16
CA VAL A 216 4.00 15.73 -3.53
C VAL A 216 5.41 15.56 -4.10
N SER A 217 5.67 14.41 -4.72
CA SER A 217 6.84 14.14 -5.55
C SER A 217 6.40 13.99 -7.00
N VAL A 218 7.09 14.68 -7.89
CA VAL A 218 6.81 14.63 -9.33
C VAL A 218 7.84 13.73 -10.00
N LEU A 219 7.38 12.65 -10.64
CA LEU A 219 8.21 11.86 -11.55
C LEU A 219 8.11 12.48 -12.94
N ASN A 220 9.25 12.86 -13.48
CA ASN A 220 9.39 13.37 -14.85
C ASN A 220 10.50 12.59 -15.56
N GLN A 221 10.34 12.39 -16.87
CA GLN A 221 11.35 11.74 -17.70
C GLN A 221 12.58 12.61 -17.88
#